data_d0ae61142cb536f99eb94bf828c9d4ca
#
_entry.id   d0ae61142cb536f99eb94bf828c9d4ca
#
_cell.length_a   1.000
_cell.length_b   1.000
_cell.length_c   1.000
_cell.angle_alpha   90.00
_cell.angle_beta   90.00
_cell.angle_gamma   90.00
#
_symmetry.space_group_name_H-M   'P 1'
#
loop_
_entity.id
_entity.type
_entity.pdbx_description
1 polymer ?
#
loop_
_entity_poly.entity_id
_entity_poly.type
_entity_poly.pdbx_seq_one_letter_code
_entity_poly.pdbx_strand_id
1 'polypeptide(L)'
;RLVGSEMCIRDRNTKADINVIALIGERGREVREFIERDLGPEGMARSVVVVATSDKPALIRNKCAKTATAVAEYFRDQGKDVLLMMDSMTRFSQAQREIGLASGEPPVTRGYPPSVYAQMPKLLERAGTNEKGSITGLYTVLVDGDDFNEPITDTARGILDGHIVLDRKLGHKNHYPAIDILQSISRVMNSIVTKEHKALAGKLKQVLATYSEAEDLINIGAYKNGSNPDIDYAIRKNKEVNEFLCQDTEEKFAFDEEVELLKKVFDD
;
A
#
# COMPACT_ATOMS: atom_id res chain seq x y z
N ARG A 1 11.59 1.47 -6.54
CA ARG A 1 11.51 2.96 -6.45
C ARG A 1 10.10 3.53 -6.50
N LEU A 2 9.14 2.77 -7.01
CA LEU A 2 7.71 3.13 -6.96
C LEU A 2 7.23 3.34 -5.51
N VAL A 3 7.66 2.52 -4.58
CA VAL A 3 7.21 2.53 -3.18
C VAL A 3 7.60 3.83 -2.45
N GLY A 4 8.79 4.39 -2.68
CA GLY A 4 9.23 5.61 -2.00
C GLY A 4 8.39 6.85 -2.38
N SER A 5 8.10 7.06 -3.66
CA SER A 5 7.27 8.18 -4.13
C SER A 5 5.82 8.08 -3.66
N GLU A 6 5.26 6.87 -3.62
CA GLU A 6 3.89 6.64 -3.15
C GLU A 6 3.76 6.81 -1.63
N MET A 7 4.79 6.46 -0.85
CA MET A 7 4.83 6.78 0.58
C MET A 7 4.81 8.30 0.82
N CYS A 8 5.51 9.09 0.01
CA CYS A 8 5.52 10.55 0.12
C CYS A 8 4.16 11.18 -0.21
N ILE A 9 3.46 10.68 -1.24
CA ILE A 9 2.10 11.13 -1.56
C ILE A 9 1.19 10.90 -0.35
N ARG A 10 1.27 9.74 0.30
CA ARG A 10 0.45 9.40 1.45
C ARG A 10 0.76 10.23 2.69
N ASP A 11 2.05 10.49 2.98
CA ASP A 11 2.44 11.34 4.09
C ASP A 11 1.88 12.76 3.96
N ARG A 12 1.90 13.33 2.76
CA ARG A 12 1.38 14.67 2.47
C ARG A 12 -0.14 14.77 2.56
N ASN A 13 -0.86 13.66 2.32
CA ASN A 13 -2.33 13.62 2.27
C ASN A 13 -2.99 13.05 3.53
N THR A 14 -2.21 12.69 4.56
CA THR A 14 -2.77 12.21 5.83
C THR A 14 -3.10 13.33 6.80
N LYS A 15 -4.18 13.13 7.57
CA LYS A 15 -4.56 13.99 8.71
C LYS A 15 -3.96 13.52 10.04
N ALA A 16 -3.05 12.53 10.01
CA ALA A 16 -2.38 12.04 11.21
C ALA A 16 -1.58 13.14 11.90
N ASP A 17 -1.61 13.16 13.23
CA ASP A 17 -0.84 14.10 14.05
C ASP A 17 0.67 13.85 13.92
N ILE A 18 1.06 12.57 13.90
CA ILE A 18 2.45 12.10 13.90
C ILE A 18 2.61 10.97 12.88
N ASN A 19 3.72 11.03 12.15
CA ASN A 19 4.15 9.92 11.30
C ASN A 19 5.31 9.18 11.98
N VAL A 20 5.23 7.86 12.03
CA VAL A 20 6.35 6.99 12.43
C VAL A 20 6.76 6.16 11.23
N ILE A 21 8.00 6.34 10.78
CA ILE A 21 8.49 5.74 9.54
C ILE A 21 9.61 4.76 9.88
N ALA A 22 9.39 3.48 9.61
CA ALA A 22 10.38 2.42 9.79
C ALA A 22 11.01 2.05 8.44
N LEU A 23 12.31 2.30 8.27
CA LEU A 23 13.08 1.91 7.09
C LEU A 23 13.97 0.72 7.44
N ILE A 24 13.59 -0.47 6.97
CA ILE A 24 14.18 -1.75 7.37
C ILE A 24 14.90 -2.40 6.19
N GLY A 25 16.22 -2.54 6.28
CA GLY A 25 17.02 -3.18 5.26
C GLY A 25 17.17 -2.39 3.96
N GLU A 26 16.86 -1.10 3.99
CA GLU A 26 17.08 -0.19 2.87
C GLU A 26 18.54 0.28 2.81
N ARG A 27 18.98 0.74 1.63
CA ARG A 27 20.34 1.23 1.45
C ARG A 27 20.50 2.62 2.07
N GLY A 28 21.61 2.86 2.77
CA GLY A 28 21.87 4.14 3.44
C GLY A 28 21.71 5.39 2.53
N ARG A 29 22.03 5.27 1.22
CA ARG A 29 21.83 6.33 0.24
C ARG A 29 20.34 6.62 0.00
N GLU A 30 19.53 5.57 -0.13
CA GLU A 30 18.09 5.69 -0.37
C GLU A 30 17.38 6.28 0.85
N VAL A 31 17.81 5.89 2.06
CA VAL A 31 17.35 6.49 3.33
C VAL A 31 17.62 7.98 3.38
N ARG A 32 18.84 8.42 3.00
CA ARG A 32 19.19 9.84 2.98
C ARG A 32 18.36 10.61 1.96
N GLU A 33 18.26 10.11 0.72
CA GLU A 33 17.43 10.71 -0.33
C GLU A 33 15.97 10.87 0.13
N PHE A 34 15.42 9.86 0.78
CA PHE A 34 14.06 9.90 1.33
C PHE A 34 13.91 11.01 2.38
N ILE A 35 14.81 11.09 3.37
CA ILE A 35 14.72 12.08 4.45
C ILE A 35 14.92 13.51 3.93
N GLU A 36 15.93 13.72 3.08
CA GLU A 36 16.31 15.07 2.64
C GLU A 36 15.39 15.62 1.56
N ARG A 37 15.00 14.79 0.57
CA ARG A 37 14.22 15.21 -0.59
C ARG A 37 12.73 14.95 -0.46
N ASP A 38 12.39 13.71 -0.11
CA ASP A 38 11.02 13.25 -0.20
C ASP A 38 10.20 13.66 1.03
N LEU A 39 10.74 13.47 2.23
CA LEU A 39 10.10 13.90 3.48
C LEU A 39 10.30 15.41 3.72
N GLY A 40 11.52 15.88 3.54
CA GLY A 40 11.90 17.29 3.69
C GLY A 40 11.72 17.83 5.14
N PRO A 41 11.98 19.15 5.36
CA PRO A 41 11.88 19.74 6.68
C PRO A 41 10.46 19.73 7.27
N GLU A 42 9.44 19.94 6.46
CA GLU A 42 8.03 19.95 6.90
C GLU A 42 7.57 18.57 7.34
N GLY A 43 7.86 17.54 6.54
CA GLY A 43 7.55 16.16 6.90
C GLY A 43 8.30 15.72 8.15
N MET A 44 9.58 16.08 8.28
CA MET A 44 10.39 15.77 9.46
C MET A 44 9.87 16.42 10.74
N ALA A 45 9.27 17.61 10.68
CA ALA A 45 8.75 18.30 11.86
C ALA A 45 7.63 17.52 12.58
N ARG A 46 6.95 16.61 11.88
CA ARG A 46 5.87 15.76 12.44
C ARG A 46 6.17 14.27 12.31
N SER A 47 7.43 13.90 12.10
CA SER A 47 7.81 12.50 11.85
C SER A 47 8.90 12.01 12.80
N VAL A 48 8.84 10.72 13.13
CA VAL A 48 9.92 9.97 13.76
C VAL A 48 10.39 8.91 12.77
N VAL A 49 11.66 8.96 12.37
CA VAL A 49 12.24 7.99 11.43
C VAL A 49 13.11 7.00 12.17
N VAL A 50 12.77 5.71 12.11
CA VAL A 50 13.51 4.61 12.73
C VAL A 50 14.18 3.79 11.64
N VAL A 51 15.49 3.72 11.62
CA VAL A 51 16.26 3.16 10.50
C VAL A 51 17.14 1.99 10.94
N ALA A 52 17.12 0.91 10.17
CA ALA A 52 18.12 -0.14 10.18
C ALA A 52 18.48 -0.53 8.75
N THR A 53 19.58 -0.01 8.24
CA THR A 53 20.04 -0.21 6.87
C THR A 53 20.43 -1.66 6.57
N SER A 54 20.58 -2.01 5.30
CA SER A 54 20.86 -3.37 4.84
C SER A 54 22.18 -3.97 5.34
N ASP A 55 23.13 -3.13 5.75
CA ASP A 55 24.41 -3.52 6.35
C ASP A 55 24.31 -3.93 7.83
N LYS A 56 23.18 -3.67 8.48
CA LYS A 56 22.99 -4.01 9.90
C LYS A 56 22.66 -5.49 10.10
N PRO A 57 23.12 -6.09 11.23
CA PRO A 57 22.77 -7.47 11.58
C PRO A 57 21.27 -7.72 11.61
N ALA A 58 20.85 -8.94 11.34
CA ALA A 58 19.44 -9.34 11.31
C ALA A 58 18.67 -8.98 12.58
N LEU A 59 19.32 -9.14 13.75
CA LEU A 59 18.72 -8.79 15.05
C LEU A 59 18.37 -7.30 15.15
N ILE A 60 19.22 -6.42 14.61
CA ILE A 60 18.98 -4.97 14.60
C ILE A 60 17.85 -4.63 13.64
N ARG A 61 17.84 -5.22 12.43
CA ARG A 61 16.76 -5.05 11.43
C ARG A 61 15.40 -5.52 11.98
N ASN A 62 15.37 -6.66 12.67
CA ASN A 62 14.17 -7.16 13.35
C ASN A 62 13.68 -6.23 14.47
N LYS A 63 14.60 -5.75 15.32
CA LYS A 63 14.27 -4.81 16.41
C LYS A 63 13.79 -3.46 15.90
N CYS A 64 14.25 -2.99 14.73
CA CYS A 64 13.83 -1.73 14.13
C CYS A 64 12.31 -1.68 13.95
N ALA A 65 11.69 -2.73 13.40
CA ALA A 65 10.23 -2.83 13.26
C ALA A 65 9.51 -2.71 14.60
N LYS A 66 9.98 -3.44 15.60
CA LYS A 66 9.38 -3.46 16.95
C LYS A 66 9.54 -2.12 17.66
N THR A 67 10.67 -1.45 17.47
CA THR A 67 10.96 -0.13 18.04
C THR A 67 10.06 0.92 17.41
N ALA A 68 9.93 0.94 16.08
CA ALA A 68 9.04 1.87 15.40
C ALA A 68 7.58 1.70 15.84
N THR A 69 7.13 0.45 15.96
CA THR A 69 5.77 0.18 16.47
C THR A 69 5.62 0.65 17.92
N ALA A 70 6.61 0.45 18.79
CA ALA A 70 6.56 0.95 20.18
C ALA A 70 6.54 2.49 20.26
N VAL A 71 7.23 3.18 19.34
CA VAL A 71 7.16 4.64 19.23
C VAL A 71 5.76 5.08 18.80
N ALA A 72 5.15 4.38 17.83
CA ALA A 72 3.78 4.65 17.42
C ALA A 72 2.78 4.45 18.57
N GLU A 73 2.92 3.36 19.33
CA GLU A 73 2.11 3.11 20.53
C GLU A 73 2.26 4.21 21.58
N TYR A 74 3.47 4.71 21.81
CA TYR A 74 3.73 5.79 22.73
C TYR A 74 2.92 7.05 22.39
N PHE A 75 2.87 7.44 21.13
CA PHE A 75 2.08 8.60 20.70
C PHE A 75 0.56 8.32 20.70
N ARG A 76 0.13 7.14 20.27
CA ARG A 76 -1.27 6.72 20.38
C ARG A 76 -1.77 6.82 21.83
N ASP A 77 -0.96 6.37 22.79
CA ASP A 77 -1.34 6.36 24.21
C ASP A 77 -1.37 7.77 24.83
N GLN A 78 -0.88 8.78 24.11
CA GLN A 78 -1.05 10.20 24.40
C GLN A 78 -2.28 10.83 23.70
N GLY A 79 -3.12 10.03 23.07
CA GLY A 79 -4.32 10.49 22.39
C GLY A 79 -4.08 11.02 20.98
N LYS A 80 -2.99 10.59 20.31
CA LYS A 80 -2.66 11.01 18.96
C LYS A 80 -3.14 10.03 17.91
N ASP A 81 -3.47 10.55 16.73
CA ASP A 81 -3.65 9.78 15.53
C ASP A 81 -2.30 9.63 14.83
N VAL A 82 -1.82 8.39 14.78
CA VAL A 82 -0.48 8.05 14.28
C VAL A 82 -0.56 7.31 12.96
N LEU A 83 0.23 7.74 11.98
CA LEU A 83 0.49 6.96 10.76
C LEU A 83 1.81 6.21 10.94
N LEU A 84 1.74 4.88 11.01
CA LEU A 84 2.91 4.00 11.02
C LEU A 84 3.17 3.50 9.61
N MET A 85 4.25 3.92 8.99
CA MET A 85 4.73 3.43 7.70
C MET A 85 5.94 2.53 7.89
N MET A 86 5.93 1.32 7.34
CA MET A 86 7.01 0.35 7.51
C MET A 86 7.48 -0.21 6.16
N ASP A 87 8.67 0.15 5.77
CA ASP A 87 9.34 -0.33 4.55
C ASP A 87 10.59 -1.16 4.91
N SER A 88 10.57 -2.48 4.81
CA SER A 88 9.44 -3.31 4.38
C SER A 88 9.23 -4.52 5.31
N MET A 89 8.03 -5.05 5.33
CA MET A 89 7.71 -6.31 6.03
C MET A 89 8.50 -7.49 5.46
N THR A 90 8.81 -7.49 4.18
CA THR A 90 9.66 -8.51 3.55
C THR A 90 11.06 -8.50 4.18
N ARG A 91 11.65 -7.32 4.42
CA ARG A 91 12.97 -7.21 5.06
C ARG A 91 12.93 -7.62 6.54
N PHE A 92 11.86 -7.28 7.25
CA PHE A 92 11.62 -7.79 8.60
C PHE A 92 11.55 -9.34 8.61
N SER A 93 10.79 -9.94 7.70
CA SER A 93 10.63 -11.38 7.59
C SER A 93 11.95 -12.07 7.21
N GLN A 94 12.75 -11.49 6.31
CA GLN A 94 14.09 -11.97 5.98
C GLN A 94 15.03 -11.92 7.21
N ALA A 95 15.00 -10.83 7.98
CA ALA A 95 15.79 -10.74 9.21
C ALA A 95 15.36 -11.79 10.23
N GLN A 96 14.06 -12.02 10.42
CA GLN A 96 13.56 -13.07 11.30
C GLN A 96 13.93 -14.48 10.81
N ARG A 97 13.94 -14.69 9.48
CA ARG A 97 14.42 -15.94 8.88
C ARG A 97 15.88 -16.21 9.23
N GLU A 98 16.76 -15.22 9.08
CA GLU A 98 18.17 -15.34 9.45
C GLU A 98 18.32 -15.70 10.93
N ILE A 99 17.56 -15.07 11.82
CA ILE A 99 17.57 -15.34 13.26
C ILE A 99 17.10 -16.77 13.56
N GLY A 100 15.96 -17.17 13.01
CA GLY A 100 15.38 -18.50 13.25
C GLY A 100 16.31 -19.61 12.76
N LEU A 101 16.84 -19.51 11.54
CA LEU A 101 17.80 -20.48 10.99
C LEU A 101 19.07 -20.56 11.84
N ALA A 102 19.63 -19.41 12.28
CA ALA A 102 20.80 -19.38 13.17
C ALA A 102 20.52 -19.98 14.55
N SER A 103 19.26 -19.97 14.98
CA SER A 103 18.82 -20.60 16.24
C SER A 103 18.45 -22.08 16.09
N GLY A 104 18.64 -22.67 14.91
CA GLY A 104 18.39 -24.10 14.64
C GLY A 104 16.94 -24.42 14.27
N GLU A 105 16.10 -23.44 13.98
CA GLU A 105 14.75 -23.73 13.47
C GLU A 105 14.82 -24.36 12.06
N PRO A 106 14.03 -25.38 11.77
CA PRO A 106 13.98 -25.96 10.42
C PRO A 106 13.32 -24.99 9.45
N PRO A 107 13.85 -24.85 8.21
CA PRO A 107 13.16 -24.11 7.17
C PRO A 107 11.91 -24.86 6.70
N VAL A 108 10.82 -24.12 6.46
CA VAL A 108 9.58 -24.63 5.88
C VAL A 108 9.32 -23.98 4.54
N THR A 109 8.18 -23.39 4.27
CA THR A 109 7.82 -22.86 2.95
C THR A 109 8.80 -21.77 2.49
N ARG A 110 9.38 -21.94 1.31
CA ARG A 110 10.40 -21.06 0.71
C ARG A 110 11.56 -20.70 1.65
N GLY A 111 11.89 -21.63 2.55
CA GLY A 111 13.02 -21.48 3.47
C GLY A 111 12.76 -20.56 4.65
N TYR A 112 11.53 -20.12 4.89
CA TYR A 112 11.16 -19.37 6.08
C TYR A 112 10.86 -20.31 7.26
N PRO A 113 11.48 -20.12 8.44
CA PRO A 113 11.19 -20.91 9.63
C PRO A 113 9.83 -20.52 10.25
N PRO A 114 9.24 -21.39 11.10
CA PRO A 114 7.94 -21.15 11.73
C PRO A 114 7.86 -19.85 12.53
N SER A 115 8.95 -19.39 13.12
CA SER A 115 9.00 -18.16 13.90
C SER A 115 8.65 -16.91 13.09
N VAL A 116 8.88 -16.91 11.77
CA VAL A 116 8.49 -15.78 10.90
C VAL A 116 6.98 -15.60 10.92
N TYR A 117 6.25 -16.68 10.69
CA TYR A 117 4.78 -16.66 10.69
C TYR A 117 4.17 -16.38 12.06
N ALA A 118 4.86 -16.78 13.14
CA ALA A 118 4.43 -16.47 14.51
C ALA A 118 4.70 -15.01 14.91
N GLN A 119 5.71 -14.35 14.32
CA GLN A 119 6.05 -12.97 14.65
C GLN A 119 5.26 -11.93 13.84
N MET A 120 4.87 -12.24 12.61
CA MET A 120 4.13 -11.30 11.74
C MET A 120 2.80 -10.84 12.36
N PRO A 121 1.89 -11.74 12.79
CA PRO A 121 0.64 -11.31 13.43
C PRO A 121 0.90 -10.45 14.67
N LYS A 122 1.84 -10.88 15.53
CA LYS A 122 2.19 -10.16 16.77
C LYS A 122 2.69 -8.74 16.53
N LEU A 123 3.30 -8.48 15.38
CA LEU A 123 3.75 -7.14 15.00
C LEU A 123 2.63 -6.33 14.37
N LEU A 124 1.91 -6.92 13.42
CA LEU A 124 0.89 -6.21 12.61
C LEU A 124 -0.35 -5.84 13.44
N GLU A 125 -0.79 -6.72 14.36
CA GLU A 125 -1.94 -6.48 15.22
C GLU A 125 -1.73 -5.42 16.32
N ARG A 126 -0.51 -4.90 16.46
CA ARG A 126 -0.22 -3.78 17.37
C ARG A 126 -0.72 -2.43 16.85
N ALA A 127 -0.90 -2.29 15.53
CA ALA A 127 -1.59 -1.16 14.94
C ALA A 127 -3.10 -1.23 15.26
N GLY A 128 -3.78 -0.10 15.13
CA GLY A 128 -5.21 0.00 15.36
C GLY A 128 -5.57 1.04 16.42
N THR A 129 -6.85 1.10 16.73
CA THR A 129 -7.44 2.08 17.64
C THR A 129 -7.54 1.51 19.06
N ASN A 130 -7.27 2.35 20.05
CA ASN A 130 -7.59 2.06 21.45
C ASN A 130 -8.47 3.19 22.04
N GLU A 131 -8.68 3.18 23.35
CA GLU A 131 -9.52 4.17 24.05
C GLU A 131 -8.96 5.59 23.98
N LYS A 132 -7.70 5.80 23.62
CA LYS A 132 -7.01 7.09 23.66
C LYS A 132 -6.73 7.66 22.28
N GLY A 133 -6.30 6.86 21.34
CA GLY A 133 -5.87 7.29 20.01
C GLY A 133 -5.84 6.17 19.01
N SER A 134 -5.23 6.40 17.84
CA SER A 134 -5.19 5.42 16.77
C SER A 134 -3.81 5.25 16.14
N ILE A 135 -3.54 4.06 15.58
CA ILE A 135 -2.41 3.79 14.69
C ILE A 135 -2.95 3.25 13.38
N THR A 136 -2.81 4.02 12.32
CA THR A 136 -3.03 3.53 10.96
C THR A 136 -1.72 2.95 10.44
N GLY A 137 -1.69 1.63 10.18
CA GLY A 137 -0.49 0.94 9.69
C GLY A 137 -0.48 0.84 8.17
N LEU A 138 0.60 1.31 7.53
CA LEU A 138 0.92 1.09 6.12
C LEU A 138 2.20 0.25 6.04
N TYR A 139 2.06 -0.96 5.53
CA TYR A 139 3.17 -1.92 5.45
C TYR A 139 3.45 -2.23 3.99
N THR A 140 4.70 -2.02 3.56
CA THR A 140 5.10 -2.46 2.23
C THR A 140 5.53 -3.91 2.25
N VAL A 141 5.11 -4.65 1.24
CA VAL A 141 5.51 -6.04 1.01
C VAL A 141 6.07 -6.14 -0.41
N LEU A 142 7.31 -6.60 -0.53
CA LEU A 142 7.96 -6.81 -1.80
C LEU A 142 7.59 -8.20 -2.31
N VAL A 143 6.89 -8.25 -3.42
CA VAL A 143 6.43 -9.50 -4.03
C VAL A 143 7.46 -9.95 -5.07
N ASP A 144 8.06 -11.12 -4.86
CA ASP A 144 9.03 -11.68 -5.79
C ASP A 144 8.33 -12.32 -6.99
N GLY A 145 8.71 -11.85 -8.20
CA GLY A 145 8.21 -12.42 -9.46
C GLY A 145 6.70 -12.24 -9.68
N ASP A 146 6.10 -11.23 -9.06
CA ASP A 146 4.67 -10.94 -9.11
C ASP A 146 3.79 -12.12 -8.59
N ASP A 147 4.37 -12.98 -7.74
CA ASP A 147 3.68 -14.12 -7.12
C ASP A 147 3.02 -13.72 -5.79
N PHE A 148 1.76 -13.28 -5.87
CA PHE A 148 0.96 -12.88 -4.70
C PHE A 148 0.63 -14.04 -3.75
N ASN A 149 0.91 -15.29 -4.12
CA ASN A 149 0.75 -16.48 -3.28
C ASN A 149 2.05 -16.83 -2.53
N GLU A 150 3.06 -15.98 -2.62
CA GLU A 150 4.27 -16.17 -1.82
C GLU A 150 3.93 -16.04 -0.32
N PRO A 151 4.57 -16.84 0.57
CA PRO A 151 4.08 -17.00 1.95
C PRO A 151 4.01 -15.72 2.78
N ILE A 152 4.92 -14.77 2.59
CA ILE A 152 4.94 -13.51 3.35
C ILE A 152 3.79 -12.61 2.91
N THR A 153 3.59 -12.49 1.59
CA THR A 153 2.50 -11.71 1.00
C THR A 153 1.14 -12.29 1.40
N ASP A 154 0.96 -13.60 1.29
CA ASP A 154 -0.28 -14.26 1.66
C ASP A 154 -0.59 -14.11 3.16
N THR A 155 0.40 -14.29 4.02
CA THR A 155 0.27 -14.08 5.47
C THR A 155 -0.12 -12.63 5.78
N ALA A 156 0.55 -11.64 5.18
CA ALA A 156 0.24 -10.23 5.39
C ALA A 156 -1.19 -9.89 4.94
N ARG A 157 -1.61 -10.36 3.76
CA ARG A 157 -2.97 -10.19 3.24
C ARG A 157 -4.03 -10.83 4.13
N GLY A 158 -3.70 -11.95 4.78
CA GLY A 158 -4.58 -12.63 5.74
C GLY A 158 -4.84 -11.83 7.01
N ILE A 159 -3.87 -11.04 7.47
CA ILE A 159 -3.92 -10.30 8.73
C ILE A 159 -4.47 -8.88 8.53
N LEU A 160 -4.05 -8.18 7.48
CA LEU A 160 -4.35 -6.76 7.26
C LEU A 160 -5.79 -6.52 6.76
N ASP A 161 -6.31 -5.32 7.03
CA ASP A 161 -7.67 -4.89 6.64
C ASP A 161 -7.83 -4.57 5.15
N GLY A 162 -6.76 -4.66 4.39
CA GLY A 162 -6.76 -4.45 2.95
C GLY A 162 -5.36 -4.46 2.38
N HIS A 163 -5.30 -4.42 1.07
CA HIS A 163 -4.02 -4.31 0.36
C HIS A 163 -4.19 -3.49 -0.92
N ILE A 164 -3.16 -2.77 -1.27
CA ILE A 164 -3.04 -1.97 -2.48
C ILE A 164 -1.97 -2.64 -3.35
N VAL A 165 -2.36 -3.08 -4.53
CA VAL A 165 -1.47 -3.76 -5.48
C VAL A 165 -0.88 -2.74 -6.43
N LEU A 166 0.45 -2.76 -6.58
CA LEU A 166 1.17 -1.98 -7.58
C LEU A 166 1.54 -2.89 -8.74
N ASP A 167 1.11 -2.54 -9.96
CA ASP A 167 1.39 -3.33 -11.17
C ASP A 167 2.42 -2.62 -12.06
N ARG A 168 3.49 -3.34 -12.41
CA ARG A 168 4.53 -2.86 -13.34
C ARG A 168 3.99 -2.56 -14.73
N LYS A 169 2.95 -3.28 -15.18
CA LYS A 169 2.33 -3.07 -16.49
C LYS A 169 1.70 -1.69 -16.59
N LEU A 170 1.07 -1.21 -15.50
CA LEU A 170 0.55 0.15 -15.41
C LEU A 170 1.68 1.17 -15.47
N GLY A 171 2.77 0.94 -14.71
CA GLY A 171 3.97 1.77 -14.78
C GLY A 171 4.58 1.84 -16.18
N HIS A 172 4.63 0.72 -16.94
CA HIS A 172 5.08 0.70 -18.33
C HIS A 172 4.19 1.50 -19.27
N LYS A 173 2.89 1.61 -18.96
CA LYS A 173 1.93 2.44 -19.68
C LYS A 173 1.96 3.92 -19.25
N ASN A 174 2.90 4.31 -18.36
CA ASN A 174 2.98 5.64 -17.74
C ASN A 174 1.72 6.02 -16.95
N HIS A 175 1.04 5.03 -16.38
CA HIS A 175 -0.10 5.21 -15.50
C HIS A 175 0.42 5.27 -14.05
N TYR A 176 0.40 6.45 -13.45
CA TYR A 176 0.85 6.69 -12.08
C TYR A 176 -0.19 7.42 -11.24
N PRO A 177 -0.39 7.01 -9.95
CA PRO A 177 0.24 5.85 -9.30
C PRO A 177 -0.13 4.54 -9.98
N ALA A 178 0.81 3.58 -10.00
CA ALA A 178 0.65 2.30 -10.71
C ALA A 178 -0.23 1.31 -9.92
N ILE A 179 -1.38 1.76 -9.43
CA ILE A 179 -2.29 1.01 -8.55
C ILE A 179 -3.26 0.18 -9.40
N ASP A 180 -3.21 -1.15 -9.24
CA ASP A 180 -4.21 -2.04 -9.81
C ASP A 180 -5.46 -2.05 -8.91
N ILE A 181 -6.50 -1.37 -9.35
CA ILE A 181 -7.78 -1.23 -8.62
C ILE A 181 -8.53 -2.57 -8.52
N LEU A 182 -8.42 -3.43 -9.53
CA LEU A 182 -9.15 -4.69 -9.58
C LEU A 182 -8.56 -5.72 -8.62
N GLN A 183 -7.23 -5.70 -8.43
CA GLN A 183 -6.53 -6.58 -7.50
C GLN A 183 -6.45 -6.00 -6.08
N SER A 184 -6.74 -4.71 -5.89
CA SER A 184 -6.71 -4.04 -4.59
C SER A 184 -8.02 -4.24 -3.81
N ILE A 185 -7.89 -4.45 -2.50
CA ILE A 185 -9.04 -4.74 -1.61
C ILE A 185 -8.98 -3.87 -0.35
N SER A 186 -10.14 -3.35 0.06
CA SER A 186 -10.39 -2.79 1.38
C SER A 186 -11.53 -3.56 2.05
N ARG A 187 -11.28 -4.16 3.21
CA ARG A 187 -12.30 -4.86 4.00
C ARG A 187 -13.20 -3.89 4.76
N VAL A 188 -12.68 -2.70 5.07
CA VAL A 188 -13.39 -1.69 5.86
C VAL A 188 -14.20 -0.71 5.02
N MET A 189 -13.97 -0.61 3.72
CA MET A 189 -14.61 0.37 2.84
C MET A 189 -16.13 0.39 2.99
N ASN A 190 -16.76 -0.79 3.03
CA ASN A 190 -18.22 -0.92 3.14
C ASN A 190 -18.82 -0.30 4.41
N SER A 191 -18.00 -0.15 5.47
CA SER A 191 -18.42 0.37 6.78
C SER A 191 -18.18 1.86 6.93
N ILE A 192 -17.31 2.46 6.12
CA ILE A 192 -16.83 3.84 6.30
C ILE A 192 -17.28 4.81 5.21
N VAL A 193 -17.69 4.31 4.04
CA VAL A 193 -18.11 5.16 2.92
C VAL A 193 -19.62 5.29 2.82
N THR A 194 -20.10 6.37 2.18
CA THR A 194 -21.51 6.57 1.87
C THR A 194 -22.00 5.56 0.83
N LYS A 195 -23.32 5.37 0.75
CA LYS A 195 -23.93 4.52 -0.28
C LYS A 195 -23.62 5.00 -1.70
N GLU A 196 -23.59 6.32 -1.90
CA GLU A 196 -23.26 6.96 -3.17
C GLU A 196 -21.81 6.64 -3.57
N HIS A 197 -20.84 6.90 -2.69
CA HIS A 197 -19.43 6.58 -2.94
C HIS A 197 -19.25 5.08 -3.27
N LYS A 198 -19.91 4.19 -2.52
CA LYS A 198 -19.87 2.75 -2.79
C LYS A 198 -20.40 2.41 -4.18
N ALA A 199 -21.49 3.03 -4.60
CA ALA A 199 -22.08 2.80 -5.93
C ALA A 199 -21.14 3.31 -7.04
N LEU A 200 -20.54 4.49 -6.89
CA LEU A 200 -19.60 5.05 -7.84
C LEU A 200 -18.33 4.20 -7.96
N ALA A 201 -17.75 3.77 -6.84
CA ALA A 201 -16.61 2.85 -6.83
C ALA A 201 -16.94 1.50 -7.49
N GLY A 202 -18.18 1.01 -7.32
CA GLY A 202 -18.68 -0.18 -8.01
C GLY A 202 -18.73 0.00 -9.53
N LYS A 203 -19.26 1.14 -10.00
CA LYS A 203 -19.29 1.48 -11.44
C LYS A 203 -17.88 1.57 -12.03
N LEU A 204 -16.94 2.22 -11.32
CA LEU A 204 -15.55 2.33 -11.75
C LEU A 204 -14.91 0.95 -11.93
N LYS A 205 -15.05 0.07 -10.92
CA LYS A 205 -14.54 -1.31 -11.00
C LYS A 205 -15.19 -2.09 -12.14
N GLN A 206 -16.49 -1.92 -12.38
CA GLN A 206 -17.20 -2.57 -13.48
C GLN A 206 -16.66 -2.13 -14.84
N VAL A 207 -16.45 -0.82 -15.05
CA VAL A 207 -15.86 -0.28 -16.30
C VAL A 207 -14.48 -0.88 -16.54
N LEU A 208 -13.60 -0.87 -15.53
CA LEU A 208 -12.25 -1.44 -15.65
C LEU A 208 -12.26 -2.94 -15.94
N ALA A 209 -13.10 -3.71 -15.24
CA ALA A 209 -13.21 -5.16 -15.42
C ALA A 209 -13.73 -5.51 -16.83
N THR A 210 -14.84 -4.88 -17.25
CA THR A 210 -15.43 -5.12 -18.57
C THR A 210 -14.47 -4.72 -19.69
N TYR A 211 -13.76 -3.59 -19.55
CA TYR A 211 -12.76 -3.18 -20.53
C TYR A 211 -11.60 -4.16 -20.60
N SER A 212 -11.06 -4.59 -19.43
CA SER A 212 -9.96 -5.55 -19.37
C SER A 212 -10.31 -6.92 -19.98
N GLU A 213 -11.54 -7.41 -19.80
CA GLU A 213 -12.02 -8.65 -20.44
C GLU A 213 -12.12 -8.54 -21.96
N ALA A 214 -12.43 -7.34 -22.47
CA ALA A 214 -12.58 -7.09 -23.90
C ALA A 214 -11.31 -6.52 -24.56
N GLU A 215 -10.26 -6.16 -23.81
CA GLU A 215 -9.09 -5.43 -24.29
C GLU A 215 -8.43 -6.10 -25.50
N ASP A 216 -8.27 -7.41 -25.48
CA ASP A 216 -7.67 -8.15 -26.61
C ASP A 216 -8.52 -8.06 -27.87
N LEU A 217 -9.84 -8.21 -27.74
CA LEU A 217 -10.76 -8.11 -28.88
C LEU A 217 -10.81 -6.69 -29.47
N ILE A 218 -10.70 -5.68 -28.62
CA ILE A 218 -10.64 -4.27 -29.01
C ILE A 218 -9.34 -3.99 -29.77
N ASN A 219 -8.20 -4.43 -29.22
CA ASN A 219 -6.88 -4.16 -29.77
C ASN A 219 -6.63 -4.80 -31.13
N ILE A 220 -7.16 -6.01 -31.38
CA ILE A 220 -7.07 -6.68 -32.69
C ILE A 220 -8.17 -6.25 -33.67
N GLY A 221 -9.06 -5.31 -33.25
CA GLY A 221 -10.17 -4.82 -34.08
C GLY A 221 -11.30 -5.85 -34.34
N ALA A 222 -11.38 -6.88 -33.51
CA ALA A 222 -12.41 -7.93 -33.64
C ALA A 222 -13.74 -7.54 -32.95
N TYR A 223 -13.70 -6.57 -32.03
CA TYR A 223 -14.93 -6.07 -31.39
C TYR A 223 -15.73 -5.17 -32.31
N LYS A 224 -17.03 -5.38 -32.36
CA LYS A 224 -17.98 -4.62 -33.20
C LYS A 224 -18.86 -3.76 -32.29
N ASN A 225 -18.79 -2.43 -32.45
CA ASN A 225 -19.63 -1.51 -31.68
C ASN A 225 -21.11 -1.87 -31.84
N GLY A 226 -21.85 -1.82 -30.75
CA GLY A 226 -23.26 -2.18 -30.68
C GLY A 226 -23.53 -3.67 -30.43
N SER A 227 -22.51 -4.52 -30.38
CA SER A 227 -22.69 -5.95 -30.12
C SER A 227 -22.90 -6.28 -28.63
N ASN A 228 -22.37 -5.44 -27.72
CA ASN A 228 -22.55 -5.57 -26.27
C ASN A 228 -22.59 -4.17 -25.62
N PRO A 229 -23.74 -3.77 -25.02
CA PRO A 229 -23.93 -2.46 -24.41
C PRO A 229 -22.94 -2.17 -23.27
N ASP A 230 -22.55 -3.19 -22.47
CA ASP A 230 -21.65 -3.02 -21.33
C ASP A 230 -20.21 -2.76 -21.82
N ILE A 231 -19.78 -3.45 -22.87
CA ILE A 231 -18.46 -3.21 -23.47
C ILE A 231 -18.43 -1.84 -24.16
N ASP A 232 -19.48 -1.45 -24.87
CA ASP A 232 -19.58 -0.12 -25.49
C ASP A 232 -19.50 0.99 -24.44
N TYR A 233 -20.17 0.80 -23.30
CA TYR A 233 -20.09 1.71 -22.16
C TYR A 233 -18.68 1.76 -21.56
N ALA A 234 -18.06 0.61 -21.36
CA ALA A 234 -16.70 0.53 -20.83
C ALA A 234 -15.68 1.21 -21.77
N ILE A 235 -15.75 1.00 -23.07
CA ILE A 235 -14.91 1.67 -24.08
C ILE A 235 -15.06 3.19 -23.97
N ARG A 236 -16.28 3.68 -23.88
CA ARG A 236 -16.58 5.11 -23.81
C ARG A 236 -16.03 5.77 -22.55
N LYS A 237 -16.18 5.12 -21.39
CA LYS A 237 -15.77 5.64 -20.07
C LYS A 237 -14.32 5.35 -19.69
N ASN A 238 -13.64 4.41 -20.35
CA ASN A 238 -12.30 3.97 -19.98
C ASN A 238 -11.27 5.10 -19.92
N LYS A 239 -11.36 6.07 -20.83
CA LYS A 239 -10.44 7.21 -20.86
C LYS A 239 -10.62 8.09 -19.63
N GLU A 240 -11.85 8.49 -19.33
CA GLU A 240 -12.18 9.35 -18.16
C GLU A 240 -11.82 8.66 -16.84
N VAL A 241 -12.07 7.36 -16.73
CA VAL A 241 -11.70 6.55 -15.57
C VAL A 241 -10.19 6.51 -15.38
N ASN A 242 -9.40 6.31 -16.45
CA ASN A 242 -7.94 6.30 -16.34
C ASN A 242 -7.38 7.70 -16.04
N GLU A 243 -7.96 8.77 -16.58
CA GLU A 243 -7.59 10.14 -16.24
C GLU A 243 -7.84 10.43 -14.74
N PHE A 244 -8.97 9.99 -14.20
CA PHE A 244 -9.28 10.09 -12.76
C PHE A 244 -8.27 9.30 -11.88
N LEU A 245 -7.81 8.15 -12.34
CA LEU A 245 -6.88 7.29 -11.59
C LEU A 245 -5.42 7.74 -11.68
N CYS A 246 -5.08 8.64 -12.59
CA CYS A 246 -3.73 9.19 -12.72
C CYS A 246 -3.59 10.46 -11.88
N GLN A 247 -2.45 10.59 -11.19
CA GLN A 247 -2.14 11.73 -10.35
C GLN A 247 -0.64 12.02 -10.39
N ASP A 248 -0.27 13.28 -10.51
CA ASP A 248 1.11 13.71 -10.36
C ASP A 248 1.58 13.69 -8.90
N THR A 249 2.89 13.53 -8.68
CA THR A 249 3.48 13.47 -7.34
C THR A 249 3.28 14.75 -6.53
N GLU A 250 3.08 15.90 -7.18
CA GLU A 250 2.88 17.19 -6.54
C GLU A 250 1.40 17.54 -6.32
N GLU A 251 0.48 16.78 -6.91
CA GLU A 251 -0.96 17.00 -6.75
C GLU A 251 -1.45 16.53 -5.38
N LYS A 252 -2.40 17.29 -4.83
CA LYS A 252 -3.05 16.99 -3.55
C LYS A 252 -4.54 17.18 -3.70
N PHE A 253 -5.29 16.17 -3.32
CA PHE A 253 -6.75 16.21 -3.30
C PHE A 253 -7.26 15.93 -1.89
N ALA A 254 -8.31 16.65 -1.47
CA ALA A 254 -9.04 16.31 -0.27
C ALA A 254 -9.99 15.14 -0.56
N PHE A 255 -10.27 14.29 0.43
CA PHE A 255 -11.13 13.12 0.25
C PHE A 255 -12.52 13.45 -0.34
N ASP A 256 -13.15 14.52 0.14
CA ASP A 256 -14.46 14.94 -0.36
C ASP A 256 -14.39 15.45 -1.82
N GLU A 257 -13.28 16.09 -2.18
CA GLU A 257 -13.00 16.54 -3.56
C GLU A 257 -12.82 15.35 -4.51
N GLU A 258 -12.11 14.30 -4.08
CA GLU A 258 -11.96 13.07 -4.86
C GLU A 258 -13.29 12.38 -5.11
N VAL A 259 -14.20 12.35 -4.13
CA VAL A 259 -15.54 11.79 -4.29
C VAL A 259 -16.36 12.57 -5.31
N GLU A 260 -16.27 13.90 -5.30
CA GLU A 260 -16.93 14.77 -6.30
C GLU A 260 -16.31 14.59 -7.70
N LEU A 261 -15.00 14.42 -7.81
CA LEU A 261 -14.34 14.11 -9.06
C LEU A 261 -14.78 12.74 -9.61
N LEU A 262 -14.85 11.72 -8.75
CA LEU A 262 -15.35 10.40 -9.13
C LEU A 262 -16.81 10.47 -9.62
N LYS A 263 -17.64 11.30 -9.01
CA LYS A 263 -19.02 11.52 -9.44
C LYS A 263 -19.07 12.10 -10.85
N LYS A 264 -18.27 13.12 -11.14
CA LYS A 264 -18.20 13.75 -12.48
C LYS A 264 -17.82 12.77 -13.59
N VAL A 265 -17.02 11.75 -13.31
CA VAL A 265 -16.68 10.69 -14.29
C VAL A 265 -17.96 9.97 -14.77
N PHE A 266 -18.98 9.86 -13.92
CA PHE A 266 -20.21 9.11 -14.20
C PHE A 266 -21.47 9.98 -14.35
N ASP A 267 -21.34 11.31 -14.24
CA ASP A 267 -22.38 12.26 -14.61
C ASP A 267 -22.39 12.39 -16.15
N ASP A 268 -23.39 11.81 -16.83
CA ASP A 268 -23.58 11.88 -18.29
C ASP A 268 -24.24 13.18 -18.71
#